data_ef229f4e01778d50fd92a36f9ada20c9
#
_entry.id   ef229f4e01778d50fd92a36f9ada20c9
#
_cell.length_a   1.000
_cell.length_b   1.000
_cell.length_c   1.000
_cell.angle_alpha   90.00
_cell.angle_beta   90.00
_cell.angle_gamma   90.00
#
_symmetry.space_group_name_H-M   'P 1'
#
loop_
_entity.id
_entity.type
_entity.pdbx_description
1 polymer ?
#
loop_
_entity_poly.entity_id
_entity_poly.type
_entity_poly.pdbx_seq_one_letter_code
_entity_poly.pdbx_strand_id
1 'polypeptide(L)'
;MSESHPGVETGVDDPRRSKPWVLGIIKVMSRVNTWTYRVSGGRIGGNWRVGSALKAPVPVCLVTTTGRKSGEPRTVPLLHLPDGDRVLLVASQGGLPKHPQWYRNILVNSEVTIQVGRRTRAMRAREATAQERAELWPRLVERYSDFASYQANTSRVIPVVICEPLG
;
A
#
# COMPACT_ATOMS: atom_id res chain seq x y z
N MET A 1 -1.54 18.57 52.39
CA MET A 1 -0.58 18.66 51.29
C MET A 1 -0.98 17.62 50.26
N SER A 2 -1.64 18.08 49.24
CA SER A 2 -2.22 17.24 48.18
C SER A 2 -1.47 17.59 46.89
N GLU A 3 -0.61 16.72 46.43
CA GLU A 3 0.07 16.88 45.15
C GLU A 3 -0.77 16.23 44.03
N SER A 4 -1.28 17.11 43.19
CA SER A 4 -1.98 16.77 41.97
C SER A 4 -0.99 16.35 40.90
N HIS A 5 -1.08 15.13 40.43
CA HIS A 5 -0.39 14.67 39.21
C HIS A 5 -1.12 15.24 37.97
N PRO A 6 -0.41 15.86 37.02
CA PRO A 6 -1.00 16.25 35.75
C PRO A 6 -1.19 15.03 34.87
N GLY A 7 -2.40 14.87 34.35
CA GLY A 7 -2.77 13.83 33.43
C GLY A 7 -1.96 13.92 32.12
N VAL A 8 -1.49 12.76 31.69
CA VAL A 8 -0.95 12.55 30.35
C VAL A 8 -2.10 12.66 29.36
N GLU A 9 -2.17 13.79 28.68
CA GLU A 9 -3.01 13.94 27.49
C GLU A 9 -2.47 13.02 26.40
N THR A 10 -3.20 11.95 26.13
CA THR A 10 -2.99 11.13 24.92
C THR A 10 -3.46 11.95 23.73
N GLY A 11 -2.50 12.58 23.08
CA GLY A 11 -2.69 13.36 21.87
C GLY A 11 -3.13 12.53 20.71
N VAL A 12 -3.86 13.19 19.95
CA VAL A 12 -3.61 13.64 18.60
C VAL A 12 -4.47 12.91 17.59
N ASP A 13 -5.72 13.29 17.55
CA ASP A 13 -6.42 13.41 16.27
C ASP A 13 -5.84 14.64 15.54
N ASP A 14 -4.97 14.43 14.55
CA ASP A 14 -4.54 15.50 13.65
C ASP A 14 -5.69 15.88 12.69
N PRO A 15 -6.39 17.01 12.91
CA PRO A 15 -7.56 17.38 12.12
C PRO A 15 -7.22 17.73 10.66
N ARG A 16 -5.93 17.75 10.28
CA ARG A 16 -5.48 18.04 8.92
C ARG A 16 -5.61 16.86 7.96
N ARG A 17 -5.74 15.61 8.45
CA ARG A 17 -5.88 14.40 7.62
C ARG A 17 -7.29 14.09 7.15
N SER A 18 -8.32 14.75 7.69
CA SER A 18 -9.73 14.46 7.39
C SER A 18 -10.41 15.45 6.44
N LYS A 19 -9.70 16.46 5.95
CA LYS A 19 -10.33 17.46 5.05
C LYS A 19 -10.67 16.82 3.69
N PRO A 20 -11.93 16.90 3.22
CA PRO A 20 -12.38 16.25 1.98
C PRO A 20 -11.59 16.69 0.73
N TRP A 21 -11.07 17.91 0.70
CA TRP A 21 -10.26 18.41 -0.40
C TRP A 21 -8.87 17.75 -0.48
N VAL A 22 -8.26 17.38 0.67
CA VAL A 22 -6.97 16.66 0.71
C VAL A 22 -7.13 15.26 0.09
N LEU A 23 -8.24 14.58 0.39
CA LEU A 23 -8.57 13.29 -0.22
C LEU A 23 -8.84 13.43 -1.73
N GLY A 24 -9.41 14.56 -2.15
CA GLY A 24 -9.62 14.90 -3.55
C GLY A 24 -8.30 15.08 -4.30
N ILE A 25 -7.37 15.85 -3.75
CA ILE A 25 -6.02 16.07 -4.31
C ILE A 25 -5.25 14.74 -4.41
N ILE A 26 -5.29 13.91 -3.37
CA ILE A 26 -4.64 12.59 -3.38
C ILE A 26 -5.21 11.71 -4.50
N LYS A 27 -6.52 11.72 -4.73
CA LYS A 27 -7.17 10.96 -5.82
C LYS A 27 -6.77 11.48 -7.21
N VAL A 28 -6.70 12.79 -7.40
CA VAL A 28 -6.29 13.39 -8.69
C VAL A 28 -4.81 13.12 -8.94
N MET A 29 -3.94 13.31 -7.95
CA MET A 29 -2.51 13.01 -8.07
C MET A 29 -2.28 11.52 -8.35
N SER A 30 -3.06 10.62 -7.74
CA SER A 30 -2.98 9.18 -8.01
C SER A 30 -3.35 8.85 -9.46
N ARG A 31 -4.37 9.52 -10.05
CA ARG A 31 -4.76 9.31 -11.45
C ARG A 31 -3.72 9.85 -12.43
N VAL A 32 -3.19 11.03 -12.19
CA VAL A 32 -2.13 11.64 -13.01
C VAL A 32 -0.87 10.79 -12.92
N ASN A 33 -0.46 10.35 -11.73
CA ASN A 33 0.70 9.49 -11.55
C ASN A 33 0.51 8.11 -12.21
N THR A 34 -0.68 7.55 -12.16
CA THR A 34 -1.02 6.29 -12.86
C THR A 34 -0.92 6.44 -14.37
N TRP A 35 -1.41 7.55 -14.93
CA TRP A 35 -1.34 7.82 -16.36
C TRP A 35 0.11 8.03 -16.81
N THR A 36 0.87 8.88 -16.11
CA THR A 36 2.29 9.14 -16.43
C THR A 36 3.14 7.88 -16.30
N TYR A 37 2.88 7.04 -15.31
CA TYR A 37 3.55 5.74 -15.16
C TYR A 37 3.27 4.84 -16.38
N ARG A 38 2.00 4.73 -16.81
CA ARG A 38 1.62 3.90 -17.97
C ARG A 38 2.28 4.37 -19.26
N VAL A 39 2.24 5.66 -19.54
CA VAL A 39 2.77 6.26 -20.78
C VAL A 39 4.30 6.20 -20.80
N SER A 40 4.97 6.45 -19.66
CA SER A 40 6.42 6.43 -19.56
C SER A 40 7.01 5.01 -19.40
N GLY A 41 6.17 3.98 -19.24
CA GLY A 41 6.61 2.62 -18.94
C GLY A 41 7.41 2.55 -17.64
N GLY A 42 6.99 3.32 -16.62
CA GLY A 42 7.61 3.33 -15.29
C GLY A 42 8.87 4.20 -15.17
N ARG A 43 9.28 4.92 -16.21
CA ARG A 43 10.42 5.86 -16.14
C ARG A 43 10.10 7.06 -15.25
N ILE A 44 8.84 7.49 -15.25
CA ILE A 44 8.32 8.55 -14.37
C ILE A 44 7.39 7.89 -13.36
N GLY A 45 7.63 8.13 -12.07
CA GLY A 45 6.84 7.54 -10.98
C GLY A 45 7.14 6.07 -10.64
N GLY A 46 8.18 5.47 -11.24
CA GLY A 46 8.58 4.07 -10.98
C GLY A 46 9.27 3.84 -9.64
N ASN A 47 9.68 4.90 -8.94
CA ASN A 47 10.31 4.81 -7.63
C ASN A 47 9.63 5.78 -6.65
N TRP A 48 9.31 5.26 -5.48
CA TRP A 48 8.82 6.05 -4.37
C TRP A 48 9.99 6.72 -3.63
N ARG A 49 9.90 8.03 -3.40
CA ARG A 49 10.94 8.84 -2.77
C ARG A 49 10.38 9.71 -1.63
N VAL A 50 9.49 9.18 -0.83
CA VAL A 50 8.87 9.88 0.30
C VAL A 50 9.09 9.06 1.57
N GLY A 51 9.18 9.73 2.71
CA GLY A 51 9.46 9.07 3.99
C GLY A 51 10.84 8.41 4.01
N SER A 52 10.93 7.19 4.50
CA SER A 52 12.18 6.44 4.53
C SER A 52 12.77 6.13 3.15
N ALA A 53 11.95 6.17 2.09
CA ALA A 53 12.41 5.98 0.71
C ALA A 53 13.20 7.16 0.11
N LEU A 54 13.39 8.26 0.84
CA LEU A 54 14.28 9.34 0.40
C LEU A 54 15.73 8.87 0.27
N LYS A 55 16.17 7.99 1.18
CA LYS A 55 17.54 7.43 1.21
C LYS A 55 17.70 6.24 0.25
N ALA A 56 16.68 5.40 0.15
CA ALA A 56 16.68 4.21 -0.71
C ALA A 56 15.33 4.12 -1.45
N PRO A 57 15.26 4.58 -2.71
CA PRO A 57 14.01 4.57 -3.47
C PRO A 57 13.39 3.17 -3.55
N VAL A 58 12.08 3.08 -3.28
CA VAL A 58 11.34 1.82 -3.32
C VAL A 58 10.60 1.72 -4.65
N PRO A 59 10.68 0.59 -5.36
CA PRO A 59 10.00 0.44 -6.63
C PRO A 59 8.48 0.45 -6.48
N VAL A 60 7.82 1.08 -7.46
CA VAL A 60 6.36 1.18 -7.56
C VAL A 60 5.89 0.31 -8.71
N CYS A 61 4.79 -0.39 -8.51
CA CYS A 61 4.03 -1.05 -9.57
C CYS A 61 2.63 -0.48 -9.67
N LEU A 62 1.97 -0.68 -10.80
CA LEU A 62 0.53 -0.45 -10.93
C LEU A 62 -0.21 -1.76 -10.71
N VAL A 63 -1.14 -1.75 -9.78
CA VAL A 63 -2.03 -2.89 -9.49
C VAL A 63 -3.44 -2.54 -9.97
N THR A 64 -3.97 -3.33 -10.89
CA THR A 64 -5.34 -3.20 -11.37
C THR A 64 -6.17 -4.34 -10.78
N THR A 65 -7.20 -3.99 -10.06
CA THR A 65 -8.17 -4.90 -9.43
C THR A 65 -9.56 -4.69 -10.03
N THR A 66 -10.42 -5.68 -9.95
CA THR A 66 -11.85 -5.54 -10.27
C THR A 66 -12.58 -4.91 -9.08
N GLY A 67 -13.24 -3.79 -9.30
CA GLY A 67 -14.00 -3.10 -8.26
C GLY A 67 -15.16 -3.96 -7.75
N ARG A 68 -15.12 -4.38 -6.48
CA ARG A 68 -16.08 -5.32 -5.88
C ARG A 68 -17.56 -4.90 -5.95
N LYS A 69 -17.81 -3.60 -6.12
CA LYS A 69 -19.19 -3.06 -6.22
C LYS A 69 -19.61 -2.75 -7.66
N SER A 70 -18.66 -2.35 -8.50
CA SER A 70 -18.95 -1.85 -9.85
C SER A 70 -18.56 -2.83 -10.95
N GLY A 71 -17.72 -3.84 -10.65
CA GLY A 71 -17.11 -4.68 -11.68
C GLY A 71 -16.03 -3.99 -12.53
N GLU A 72 -15.87 -2.69 -12.37
CA GLU A 72 -14.96 -1.87 -13.17
C GLU A 72 -13.49 -2.03 -12.76
N PRO A 73 -12.55 -1.96 -13.70
CA PRO A 73 -11.12 -1.97 -13.37
C PRO A 73 -10.74 -0.73 -12.52
N ARG A 74 -9.97 -0.99 -11.47
CA ARG A 74 -9.44 0.03 -10.55
C ARG A 74 -7.94 -0.13 -10.43
N THR A 75 -7.20 0.85 -10.90
CA THR A 75 -5.73 0.85 -10.88
C THR A 75 -5.21 1.79 -9.82
N VAL A 76 -4.24 1.30 -9.03
CA VAL A 76 -3.54 2.09 -8.00
C VAL A 76 -2.03 1.84 -8.07
N PRO A 77 -1.19 2.87 -7.85
CA PRO A 77 0.24 2.69 -7.66
C PRO A 77 0.52 2.18 -6.26
N LEU A 78 1.34 1.15 -6.13
CA LEU A 78 1.73 0.54 -4.86
C LEU A 78 3.23 0.28 -4.81
N LEU A 79 3.80 0.42 -3.62
CA LEU A 79 5.13 -0.11 -3.34
C LEU A 79 5.09 -1.62 -3.44
N HIS A 80 6.11 -2.21 -4.03
CA HIS A 80 6.20 -3.65 -4.15
C HIS A 80 7.61 -4.16 -3.83
N LEU A 81 7.67 -5.40 -3.38
CA LEU A 81 8.90 -6.14 -3.25
C LEU A 81 8.85 -7.35 -4.19
N PRO A 82 9.79 -7.48 -5.13
CA PRO A 82 9.89 -8.69 -5.93
C PRO A 82 10.39 -9.86 -5.06
N ASP A 83 9.83 -11.05 -5.29
CA ASP A 83 10.17 -12.27 -4.57
C ASP A 83 10.15 -13.45 -5.54
N GLY A 84 11.22 -13.63 -6.31
CA GLY A 84 11.24 -14.51 -7.48
C GLY A 84 10.23 -14.05 -8.52
N ASP A 85 9.33 -14.93 -8.93
CA ASP A 85 8.24 -14.60 -9.86
C ASP A 85 7.03 -13.96 -9.18
N ARG A 86 7.01 -13.92 -7.85
CA ARG A 86 5.95 -13.32 -7.04
C ARG A 86 6.18 -11.82 -6.87
N VAL A 87 5.11 -11.12 -6.56
CA VAL A 87 5.12 -9.71 -6.17
C VAL A 87 4.46 -9.57 -4.80
N LEU A 88 5.18 -8.98 -3.85
CA LEU A 88 4.68 -8.73 -2.50
C LEU A 88 4.16 -7.30 -2.39
N LEU A 89 2.98 -7.15 -1.82
CA LEU A 89 2.31 -5.87 -1.58
C LEU A 89 1.93 -5.75 -0.11
N VAL A 90 1.84 -4.52 0.40
CA VAL A 90 1.46 -4.25 1.79
C VAL A 90 0.20 -3.37 1.82
N ALA A 91 -0.87 -3.87 2.44
CA ALA A 91 -2.15 -3.16 2.54
C ALA A 91 -2.16 -2.15 3.70
N SER A 92 -1.10 -1.32 3.79
CA SER A 92 -0.87 -0.40 4.91
C SER A 92 -1.83 0.77 4.95
N GLN A 93 -2.10 1.39 3.81
CA GLN A 93 -2.86 2.65 3.73
C GLN A 93 -2.34 3.72 4.71
N GLY A 94 -1.00 3.75 4.93
CA GLY A 94 -0.37 4.69 5.87
C GLY A 94 -0.75 4.48 7.34
N GLY A 95 -1.14 3.27 7.73
CA GLY A 95 -1.56 2.96 9.11
C GLY A 95 -3.00 3.39 9.45
N LEU A 96 -3.82 3.76 8.46
CA LEU A 96 -5.23 4.10 8.72
C LEU A 96 -6.01 2.89 9.23
N PRO A 97 -7.08 3.11 10.06
CA PRO A 97 -7.86 2.01 10.65
C PRO A 97 -8.58 1.12 9.63
N LYS A 98 -8.92 1.66 8.46
CA LYS A 98 -9.62 0.93 7.40
C LYS A 98 -8.64 0.34 6.39
N HIS A 99 -8.96 -0.86 5.91
CA HIS A 99 -8.21 -1.46 4.80
C HIS A 99 -8.38 -0.69 3.50
N PRO A 100 -7.35 -0.63 2.63
CA PRO A 100 -7.43 0.01 1.32
C PRO A 100 -8.46 -0.68 0.41
N GLN A 101 -9.04 0.08 -0.53
CA GLN A 101 -10.09 -0.44 -1.40
C GLN A 101 -9.59 -1.56 -2.33
N TRP A 102 -8.34 -1.44 -2.84
CA TRP A 102 -7.75 -2.45 -3.68
C TRP A 102 -7.63 -3.81 -2.97
N TYR A 103 -7.25 -3.82 -1.67
CA TYR A 103 -7.19 -5.03 -0.86
C TYR A 103 -8.58 -5.64 -0.68
N ARG A 104 -9.59 -4.80 -0.38
CA ARG A 104 -10.98 -5.26 -0.27
C ARG A 104 -11.53 -5.79 -1.59
N ASN A 105 -11.02 -5.34 -2.73
CA ASN A 105 -11.39 -5.86 -4.04
C ASN A 105 -10.81 -7.26 -4.25
N ILE A 106 -9.54 -7.50 -3.91
CA ILE A 106 -8.91 -8.82 -4.09
C ILE A 106 -9.52 -9.91 -3.21
N LEU A 107 -10.11 -9.56 -2.06
CA LEU A 107 -10.83 -10.53 -1.23
C LEU A 107 -12.10 -11.07 -1.93
N VAL A 108 -12.63 -10.33 -2.90
CA VAL A 108 -13.81 -10.75 -3.70
C VAL A 108 -13.38 -11.34 -5.04
N ASN A 109 -12.40 -10.72 -5.70
CA ASN A 109 -11.83 -11.22 -6.95
C ASN A 109 -10.30 -11.17 -6.85
N SER A 110 -9.71 -12.34 -6.74
CA SER A 110 -8.27 -12.52 -6.54
C SER A 110 -7.43 -12.28 -7.80
N GLU A 111 -8.03 -12.19 -8.98
CA GLU A 111 -7.30 -11.91 -10.21
C GLU A 111 -6.96 -10.42 -10.30
N VAL A 112 -5.69 -10.15 -10.55
CA VAL A 112 -5.15 -8.80 -10.65
C VAL A 112 -4.22 -8.69 -11.85
N THR A 113 -4.09 -7.48 -12.37
CA THR A 113 -3.06 -7.16 -13.35
C THR A 113 -2.00 -6.30 -12.68
N ILE A 114 -0.74 -6.72 -12.73
CA ILE A 114 0.40 -5.99 -12.18
C ILE A 114 1.31 -5.53 -13.31
N GLN A 115 1.56 -4.21 -13.36
CA GLN A 115 2.52 -3.61 -14.27
C GLN A 115 3.74 -3.11 -13.49
N VAL A 116 4.91 -3.65 -13.84
CA VAL A 116 6.22 -3.19 -13.35
C VAL A 116 7.01 -2.69 -14.55
N GLY A 117 7.27 -1.40 -14.61
CA GLY A 117 7.85 -0.78 -15.78
C GLY A 117 6.99 -0.98 -17.02
N ARG A 118 7.54 -1.64 -18.06
CA ARG A 118 6.83 -1.97 -19.31
C ARG A 118 6.20 -3.37 -19.30
N ARG A 119 6.49 -4.18 -18.29
CA ARG A 119 5.97 -5.55 -18.20
C ARG A 119 4.65 -5.57 -17.46
N THR A 120 3.63 -6.13 -18.08
CA THR A 120 2.31 -6.33 -17.50
C THR A 120 2.05 -7.83 -17.41
N ARG A 121 1.62 -8.30 -16.25
CA ARG A 121 1.30 -9.71 -15.99
C ARG A 121 -0.03 -9.84 -15.28
N ALA A 122 -0.84 -10.83 -15.70
CA ALA A 122 -1.98 -11.28 -14.93
C ALA A 122 -1.47 -12.18 -13.80
N MET A 123 -1.95 -11.93 -12.58
CA MET A 123 -1.50 -12.62 -11.38
C MET A 123 -2.70 -12.92 -10.48
N ARG A 124 -2.53 -13.91 -9.61
CA ARG A 124 -3.48 -14.21 -8.53
C ARG A 124 -2.95 -13.65 -7.23
N ALA A 125 -3.75 -12.79 -6.60
CA ALA A 125 -3.43 -12.18 -5.33
C ALA A 125 -4.12 -12.93 -4.19
N ARG A 126 -3.39 -13.21 -3.12
CA ARG A 126 -3.92 -13.76 -1.88
C ARG A 126 -3.29 -13.09 -0.67
N GLU A 127 -3.96 -13.09 0.44
CA GLU A 127 -3.36 -12.71 1.70
C GLU A 127 -2.34 -13.76 2.15
N ALA A 128 -1.21 -13.30 2.68
CA ALA A 128 -0.24 -14.18 3.32
C ALA A 128 -0.83 -14.78 4.59
N THR A 129 -0.57 -16.06 4.84
CA THR A 129 -0.86 -16.68 6.14
C THR A 129 -0.09 -15.97 7.26
N ALA A 130 -0.48 -16.22 8.52
CA ALA A 130 0.22 -15.63 9.66
C ALA A 130 1.72 -16.01 9.68
N GLN A 131 2.04 -17.26 9.31
CA GLN A 131 3.41 -17.73 9.23
C GLN A 131 4.17 -17.04 8.09
N GLU A 132 3.63 -17.02 6.88
CA GLU A 132 4.24 -16.32 5.73
C GLU A 132 4.45 -14.84 6.03
N ARG A 133 3.47 -14.19 6.67
CA ARG A 133 3.61 -12.80 7.08
C ARG A 133 4.74 -12.60 8.08
N ALA A 134 4.90 -13.49 9.06
CA ALA A 134 5.98 -13.40 10.04
C ALA A 134 7.37 -13.50 9.38
N GLU A 135 7.49 -14.31 8.34
CA GLU A 135 8.73 -14.45 7.54
C GLU A 135 8.98 -13.26 6.61
N LEU A 136 7.93 -12.75 5.98
CA LEU A 136 8.03 -11.68 4.97
C LEU A 136 8.10 -10.27 5.57
N TRP A 137 7.47 -10.04 6.73
CA TRP A 137 7.36 -8.72 7.33
C TRP A 137 8.70 -8.05 7.62
N PRO A 138 9.71 -8.71 8.19
CA PRO A 138 11.03 -8.11 8.40
C PRO A 138 11.68 -7.62 7.09
N ARG A 139 11.58 -8.39 6.02
CA ARG A 139 12.12 -8.03 4.69
C ARG A 139 11.41 -6.81 4.10
N LEU A 140 10.09 -6.71 4.30
CA LEU A 140 9.30 -5.56 3.85
C LEU A 140 9.65 -4.30 4.62
N VAL A 141 9.84 -4.39 5.96
CA VAL A 141 10.26 -3.29 6.83
C VAL A 141 11.69 -2.85 6.51
N GLU A 142 12.60 -3.80 6.27
CA GLU A 142 13.97 -3.48 5.82
C GLU A 142 13.96 -2.66 4.53
N ARG A 143 13.09 -3.02 3.58
CA ARG A 143 12.96 -2.32 2.31
C ARG A 143 12.30 -0.95 2.43
N TYR A 144 11.32 -0.80 3.30
CA TYR A 144 10.60 0.44 3.58
C TYR A 144 10.21 0.50 5.06
N SER A 145 11.04 1.15 5.87
CA SER A 145 10.92 1.13 7.33
C SER A 145 9.64 1.80 7.85
N ASP A 146 9.00 2.67 7.05
CA ASP A 146 7.73 3.29 7.42
C ASP A 146 6.60 2.26 7.62
N PHE A 147 6.72 1.04 7.08
CA PHE A 147 5.73 -0.02 7.36
C PHE A 147 5.65 -0.39 8.84
N ALA A 148 6.79 -0.36 9.56
CA ALA A 148 6.80 -0.56 11.02
C ALA A 148 6.01 0.52 11.76
N SER A 149 6.21 1.78 11.39
CA SER A 149 5.47 2.92 11.94
C SER A 149 3.98 2.83 11.61
N TYR A 150 3.63 2.43 10.38
CA TYR A 150 2.23 2.23 9.99
C TYR A 150 1.55 1.12 10.80
N GLN A 151 2.26 0.02 11.10
CA GLN A 151 1.73 -1.03 11.95
C GLN A 151 1.59 -0.57 13.40
N ALA A 152 2.52 0.22 13.92
CA ALA A 152 2.45 0.77 15.27
C ALA A 152 1.27 1.76 15.44
N ASN A 153 0.89 2.46 14.37
CA ASN A 153 -0.18 3.45 14.38
C ASN A 153 -1.60 2.88 14.21
N THR A 154 -1.76 1.55 14.15
CA THR A 154 -3.06 0.93 13.97
C THR A 154 -3.19 -0.36 14.77
N SER A 155 -4.37 -0.60 15.33
CA SER A 155 -4.68 -1.85 16.06
C SER A 155 -4.93 -3.04 15.12
N ARG A 156 -5.24 -2.79 13.83
CA ARG A 156 -5.41 -3.87 12.86
C ARG A 156 -4.06 -4.45 12.45
N VAL A 157 -4.02 -5.75 12.21
CA VAL A 157 -2.87 -6.35 11.52
C VAL A 157 -2.88 -5.87 10.07
N ILE A 158 -1.77 -5.26 9.62
CA ILE A 158 -1.61 -4.83 8.23
C ILE A 158 -1.36 -6.08 7.37
N PRO A 159 -2.24 -6.39 6.38
CA PRO A 159 -2.08 -7.55 5.54
C PRO A 159 -0.87 -7.43 4.60
N VAL A 160 -0.16 -8.52 4.44
CA VAL A 160 0.77 -8.74 3.34
C VAL A 160 0.03 -9.54 2.26
N VAL A 161 0.15 -9.10 1.02
CA VAL A 161 -0.49 -9.75 -0.13
C VAL A 161 0.58 -10.32 -1.02
N ILE A 162 0.45 -11.60 -1.34
CA ILE A 162 1.31 -12.33 -2.26
C ILE A 162 0.58 -12.44 -3.59
N CYS A 163 1.21 -11.95 -4.66
CA CYS A 163 0.71 -12.09 -6.01
C CYS A 163 1.59 -13.10 -6.75
N GLU A 164 0.96 -14.17 -7.23
CA GLU A 164 1.60 -15.29 -7.94
C GLU A 164 1.20 -15.25 -9.42
N PRO A 165 2.12 -15.58 -10.37
CA PRO A 165 1.75 -15.66 -11.78
C PRO A 165 0.57 -16.60 -11.98
N LEU A 166 -0.36 -16.21 -12.87
CA LEU A 166 -1.30 -17.16 -13.45
C LEU A 166 -0.50 -17.99 -14.45
N GLY A 167 -0.42 -19.30 -14.23
CA GLY A 167 0.29 -20.24 -15.07
C GLY A 167 -0.24 -20.27 -16.52
#